data_098d45d7a377ad92156094483e144a4d
#
_entry.id   098d45d7a377ad92156094483e144a4d
#
_cell.length_a   1.000
_cell.length_b   1.000
_cell.length_c   1.000
_cell.angle_alpha   90.00
_cell.angle_beta   90.00
_cell.angle_gamma   90.00
#
_symmetry.space_group_name_H-M   'P 1'
#
loop_
_entity.id
_entity.type
_entity.pdbx_description
1 polymer ?
#
loop_
_entity_poly.entity_id
_entity_poly.type
_entity_poly.pdbx_seq_one_letter_code
_entity_poly.pdbx_strand_id
1 'polypeptide(L)'
;MSDASSSLVLNAMLEEFGDNAAYALELYAHYRLDPSLVEEGWRRAFRALEDRVPFAMSVPAHVVAPEALPPAEAAAPIPAAPSPGPAPTAPAAAASAPAAPRPAPPPARAGETAIPIAGGAATIARNMEASLGVPTATTNRIVPVKNMEENRRILNRHREALGLSKISFTHFVAWAIVRALEKHPGMNDAFGEVDGRPARIKKPVVNLGIAIDITKKDGSRTLLVPNIKGAGTLSFGDFLAAFDTLVAKARKGTIEPDAFAGTSISLTNPGTIGTTSSLPRLMPGQGAIIATGAMGYPAEFQAMPEEAVSTLGI
;
A
#
# COMPACT_ATOMS: atom_id res chain seq x y z
N MET A 1 -33.64 -17.36 -26.49
CA MET A 1 -32.60 -18.33 -26.10
C MET A 1 -31.28 -17.63 -25.63
N SER A 2 -31.17 -16.35 -25.77
CA SER A 2 -29.98 -15.56 -25.38
C SER A 2 -29.82 -15.34 -23.85
N ASP A 3 -30.93 -15.19 -23.11
CA ASP A 3 -30.92 -14.84 -21.69
C ASP A 3 -30.42 -15.95 -20.74
N ALA A 4 -30.76 -17.19 -21.02
CA ALA A 4 -30.40 -18.33 -20.17
C ALA A 4 -28.88 -18.62 -20.19
N SER A 5 -28.23 -18.50 -21.36
CA SER A 5 -26.79 -18.73 -21.48
C SER A 5 -25.96 -17.63 -20.82
N SER A 6 -26.39 -16.37 -20.95
CA SER A 6 -25.75 -15.23 -20.28
C SER A 6 -25.86 -15.33 -18.75
N SER A 7 -27.01 -15.81 -18.25
CA SER A 7 -27.23 -16.04 -16.82
C SER A 7 -26.32 -17.17 -16.26
N LEU A 8 -26.10 -18.24 -17.02
CA LEU A 8 -25.23 -19.34 -16.59
C LEU A 8 -23.76 -18.91 -16.50
N VAL A 9 -23.26 -18.14 -17.47
CA VAL A 9 -21.89 -17.61 -17.42
C VAL A 9 -21.72 -16.64 -16.26
N LEU A 10 -22.68 -15.74 -16.05
CA LEU A 10 -22.65 -14.80 -14.92
C LEU A 10 -22.66 -15.54 -13.57
N ASN A 11 -23.50 -16.57 -13.42
CA ASN A 11 -23.55 -17.36 -12.19
C ASN A 11 -22.23 -18.12 -11.97
N ALA A 12 -21.65 -18.72 -12.99
CA ALA A 12 -20.38 -19.40 -12.90
C ALA A 12 -19.22 -18.43 -12.55
N MET A 13 -19.26 -17.19 -13.10
CA MET A 13 -18.31 -16.15 -12.76
C MET A 13 -18.49 -15.66 -11.32
N LEU A 14 -19.75 -15.54 -10.84
CA LEU A 14 -20.04 -15.18 -9.45
C LEU A 14 -19.60 -16.26 -8.46
N GLU A 15 -19.82 -17.54 -8.79
CA GLU A 15 -19.34 -18.67 -7.97
C GLU A 15 -17.81 -18.74 -7.89
N GLU A 16 -17.11 -18.53 -9.01
CA GLU A 16 -15.66 -18.66 -9.06
C GLU A 16 -14.93 -17.43 -8.55
N PHE A 17 -15.43 -16.23 -8.87
CA PHE A 17 -14.73 -14.95 -8.66
C PHE A 17 -15.43 -14.00 -7.68
N GLY A 18 -16.62 -14.33 -7.19
CA GLY A 18 -17.36 -13.53 -6.21
C GLY A 18 -17.59 -12.10 -6.70
N ASP A 19 -17.33 -11.12 -5.85
CA ASP A 19 -17.51 -9.69 -6.17
C ASP A 19 -16.62 -9.19 -7.33
N ASN A 20 -15.64 -9.99 -7.76
CA ASN A 20 -14.80 -9.68 -8.92
C ASN A 20 -15.36 -10.26 -10.23
N ALA A 21 -16.55 -10.84 -10.21
CA ALA A 21 -17.15 -11.44 -11.40
C ALA A 21 -17.30 -10.44 -12.56
N ALA A 22 -17.58 -9.17 -12.28
CA ALA A 22 -17.66 -8.12 -13.30
C ALA A 22 -16.33 -7.92 -14.02
N TYR A 23 -15.22 -7.86 -13.28
CA TYR A 23 -13.88 -7.77 -13.84
C TYR A 23 -13.48 -9.05 -14.59
N ALA A 24 -13.82 -10.22 -14.04
CA ALA A 24 -13.57 -11.50 -14.70
C ALA A 24 -14.35 -11.63 -16.02
N LEU A 25 -15.57 -11.12 -16.08
CA LEU A 25 -16.38 -11.06 -17.31
C LEU A 25 -15.76 -10.17 -18.37
N GLU A 26 -15.22 -9.01 -18.00
CA GLU A 26 -14.50 -8.12 -18.92
C GLU A 26 -13.27 -8.81 -19.51
N LEU A 27 -12.45 -9.43 -18.65
CA LEU A 27 -11.30 -10.21 -19.10
C LEU A 27 -11.70 -11.43 -19.95
N TYR A 28 -12.80 -12.09 -19.60
CA TYR A 28 -13.33 -13.20 -20.38
C TYR A 28 -13.79 -12.76 -21.77
N ALA A 29 -14.37 -11.56 -21.88
CA ALA A 29 -14.70 -10.99 -23.19
C ALA A 29 -13.45 -10.77 -24.05
N HIS A 30 -12.37 -10.24 -23.49
CA HIS A 30 -11.09 -10.09 -24.16
C HIS A 30 -10.49 -11.45 -24.53
N TYR A 31 -10.51 -12.42 -23.63
CA TYR A 31 -10.07 -13.80 -23.86
C TYR A 31 -10.83 -14.45 -25.04
N ARG A 32 -12.13 -14.19 -25.15
CA ARG A 32 -12.97 -14.72 -26.23
C ARG A 32 -12.68 -14.06 -27.58
N LEU A 33 -12.24 -12.79 -27.59
CA LEU A 33 -11.83 -12.09 -28.83
C LEU A 33 -10.45 -12.57 -29.28
N ASP A 34 -9.50 -12.58 -28.38
CA ASP A 34 -8.13 -13.06 -28.60
C ASP A 34 -7.51 -13.50 -27.24
N PRO A 35 -7.29 -14.82 -27.05
CA PRO A 35 -6.68 -15.31 -25.83
C PRO A 35 -5.33 -14.72 -25.48
N SER A 36 -4.59 -14.18 -26.46
CA SER A 36 -3.28 -13.55 -26.22
C SER A 36 -3.37 -12.21 -25.48
N LEU A 37 -4.54 -11.56 -25.49
CA LEU A 37 -4.80 -10.31 -24.78
C LEU A 37 -4.92 -10.49 -23.26
N VAL A 38 -4.97 -11.73 -22.78
CA VAL A 38 -5.18 -12.06 -21.38
C VAL A 38 -4.00 -12.87 -20.84
N GLU A 39 -3.56 -12.56 -19.62
CA GLU A 39 -2.46 -13.27 -18.98
C GLU A 39 -2.71 -14.78 -18.86
N GLU A 40 -1.62 -15.57 -18.89
CA GLU A 40 -1.67 -17.04 -18.89
C GLU A 40 -2.47 -17.61 -17.70
N GLY A 41 -2.40 -16.96 -16.53
CA GLY A 41 -3.16 -17.35 -15.34
C GLY A 41 -4.67 -17.32 -15.58
N TRP A 42 -5.14 -16.22 -16.18
CA TRP A 42 -6.55 -16.05 -16.53
C TRP A 42 -6.99 -16.97 -17.67
N ARG A 43 -6.13 -17.18 -18.66
CA ARG A 43 -6.40 -18.15 -19.74
C ARG A 43 -6.66 -19.55 -19.21
N ARG A 44 -5.85 -20.01 -18.24
CA ARG A 44 -6.06 -21.31 -17.58
C ARG A 44 -7.35 -21.34 -16.76
N ALA A 45 -7.63 -20.31 -16.01
CA ALA A 45 -8.85 -20.22 -15.21
C ALA A 45 -10.10 -20.24 -16.11
N PHE A 46 -10.08 -19.51 -17.23
CA PHE A 46 -11.19 -19.49 -18.19
C PHE A 46 -11.37 -20.83 -18.92
N ARG A 47 -10.29 -21.51 -19.31
CA ARG A 47 -10.40 -22.88 -19.87
C ARG A 47 -11.03 -23.84 -18.86
N ALA A 48 -10.56 -23.82 -17.61
CA ALA A 48 -11.13 -24.65 -16.56
C ALA A 48 -12.60 -24.34 -16.28
N LEU A 49 -13.01 -23.08 -16.44
CA LEU A 49 -14.40 -22.66 -16.34
C LEU A 49 -15.23 -23.18 -17.54
N GLU A 50 -14.71 -23.06 -18.76
CA GLU A 50 -15.33 -23.56 -20.00
C GLU A 50 -15.52 -25.08 -19.98
N ASP A 51 -14.57 -25.82 -19.42
CA ASP A 51 -14.65 -27.28 -19.25
C ASP A 51 -15.77 -27.68 -18.27
N ARG A 52 -16.06 -26.88 -17.26
CA ARG A 52 -17.13 -27.11 -16.27
C ARG A 52 -18.50 -26.62 -16.75
N VAL A 53 -18.51 -25.58 -17.58
CA VAL A 53 -19.74 -24.96 -18.10
C VAL A 53 -19.70 -24.96 -19.63
N PRO A 54 -20.00 -26.09 -20.30
CA PRO A 54 -19.86 -26.22 -21.76
C PRO A 54 -20.61 -25.16 -22.58
N PHE A 55 -21.66 -24.56 -22.01
CA PHE A 55 -22.45 -23.50 -22.63
C PHE A 55 -21.77 -22.13 -22.66
N ALA A 56 -20.67 -21.92 -21.93
CA ALA A 56 -19.93 -20.67 -21.92
C ALA A 56 -19.39 -20.28 -23.32
N MET A 57 -19.23 -21.24 -24.21
CA MET A 57 -18.75 -21.03 -25.58
C MET A 57 -19.74 -20.30 -26.50
N SER A 58 -20.98 -20.10 -26.08
CA SER A 58 -22.05 -19.54 -26.91
C SER A 58 -22.41 -18.09 -26.64
N VAL A 59 -21.62 -17.37 -25.82
CA VAL A 59 -21.87 -15.95 -25.52
C VAL A 59 -21.41 -15.08 -26.70
N PRO A 60 -22.32 -14.36 -27.40
CA PRO A 60 -21.93 -13.45 -28.47
C PRO A 60 -21.14 -12.27 -27.89
N ALA A 61 -20.05 -11.88 -28.55
CA ALA A 61 -19.13 -10.81 -28.12
C ALA A 61 -19.81 -9.45 -27.87
N HIS A 62 -21.00 -9.21 -28.44
CA HIS A 62 -21.71 -7.94 -28.32
C HIS A 62 -22.48 -7.75 -27.00
N VAL A 63 -22.62 -8.81 -26.18
CA VAL A 63 -23.36 -8.71 -24.90
C VAL A 63 -22.51 -8.11 -23.77
N VAL A 64 -21.19 -8.02 -23.99
CA VAL A 64 -20.22 -7.61 -22.97
C VAL A 64 -19.53 -6.27 -23.28
N ALA A 65 -19.93 -5.57 -24.32
CA ALA A 65 -19.49 -4.20 -24.52
C ALA A 65 -20.10 -3.35 -23.39
N PRO A 66 -19.30 -2.65 -22.58
CA PRO A 66 -19.85 -1.69 -21.63
C PRO A 66 -20.62 -0.65 -22.45
N GLU A 67 -21.91 -0.56 -22.23
CA GLU A 67 -22.69 0.58 -22.69
C GLU A 67 -22.00 1.82 -22.13
N ALA A 68 -21.47 2.64 -23.02
CA ALA A 68 -20.82 3.88 -22.62
C ALA A 68 -21.79 4.60 -21.72
N LEU A 69 -21.41 4.82 -20.46
CA LEU A 69 -22.16 5.67 -19.55
C LEU A 69 -22.50 6.94 -20.31
N PRO A 70 -23.75 7.37 -20.35
CA PRO A 70 -24.10 8.62 -21.01
C PRO A 70 -23.16 9.69 -20.47
N PRO A 71 -22.64 10.59 -21.33
CA PRO A 71 -21.76 11.65 -20.87
C PRO A 71 -22.48 12.35 -19.72
N ALA A 72 -21.80 12.47 -18.59
CA ALA A 72 -22.33 13.14 -17.41
C ALA A 72 -22.90 14.47 -17.90
N GLU A 73 -24.21 14.63 -17.76
CA GLU A 73 -24.91 15.86 -18.12
C GLU A 73 -24.17 16.98 -17.40
N ALA A 74 -23.63 17.90 -18.17
CA ALA A 74 -22.78 18.96 -17.66
C ALA A 74 -23.59 19.67 -16.57
N ALA A 75 -23.19 19.49 -15.32
CA ALA A 75 -23.76 20.18 -14.19
C ALA A 75 -23.75 21.68 -14.53
N ALA A 76 -24.91 22.30 -14.47
CA ALA A 76 -25.06 23.72 -14.68
C ALA A 76 -24.00 24.47 -13.85
N PRO A 77 -23.37 25.52 -14.38
CA PRO A 77 -22.33 26.24 -13.67
C PRO A 77 -22.89 26.76 -12.36
N ILE A 78 -22.31 26.32 -11.27
CA ILE A 78 -22.55 26.89 -9.94
C ILE A 78 -22.18 28.38 -10.04
N PRO A 79 -23.07 29.30 -9.60
CA PRO A 79 -22.76 30.73 -9.65
C PRO A 79 -21.42 30.97 -8.96
N ALA A 80 -20.49 31.61 -9.64
CA ALA A 80 -19.21 31.96 -9.08
C ALA A 80 -19.41 32.71 -7.77
N ALA A 81 -18.85 32.21 -6.70
CA ALA A 81 -18.75 32.95 -5.45
C ALA A 81 -18.01 34.28 -5.75
N PRO A 82 -18.42 35.41 -5.10
CA PRO A 82 -17.78 36.68 -5.34
C PRO A 82 -16.28 36.55 -5.08
N SER A 83 -15.46 37.03 -5.99
CA SER A 83 -14.01 37.05 -5.85
C SER A 83 -13.63 37.66 -4.49
N PRO A 84 -12.81 37.02 -3.68
CA PRO A 84 -12.31 37.65 -2.47
C PRO A 84 -11.55 38.91 -2.87
N GLY A 85 -11.91 40.03 -2.25
CA GLY A 85 -11.19 41.29 -2.40
C GLY A 85 -9.69 41.11 -2.07
N PRO A 86 -8.82 42.03 -2.45
CA PRO A 86 -7.38 41.88 -2.23
C PRO A 86 -7.11 41.59 -0.74
N ALA A 87 -6.52 40.41 -0.50
CA ALA A 87 -6.12 40.01 0.84
C ALA A 87 -5.18 41.07 1.41
N PRO A 88 -5.33 41.46 2.69
CA PRO A 88 -4.36 42.34 3.33
C PRO A 88 -2.98 41.68 3.19
N THR A 89 -2.02 42.46 2.70
CA THR A 89 -0.60 42.07 2.62
C THR A 89 -0.18 41.55 3.98
N ALA A 90 0.04 40.20 4.07
CA ALA A 90 0.61 39.61 5.26
C ALA A 90 1.95 40.31 5.55
N PRO A 91 2.23 40.66 6.80
CA PRO A 91 3.54 41.19 7.16
C PRO A 91 4.58 40.16 6.71
N ALA A 92 5.64 40.68 6.08
CA ALA A 92 6.78 39.88 5.64
C ALA A 92 7.16 38.91 6.77
N ALA A 93 7.14 37.60 6.45
CA ALA A 93 7.52 36.58 7.40
C ALA A 93 8.89 36.94 8.00
N ALA A 94 8.89 37.28 9.27
CA ALA A 94 10.11 37.49 10.01
C ALA A 94 10.95 36.22 9.84
N ALA A 95 12.19 36.35 9.39
CA ALA A 95 13.14 35.28 9.27
C ALA A 95 13.10 34.48 10.57
N SER A 96 12.75 33.20 10.46
CA SER A 96 12.68 32.28 11.60
C SER A 96 14.01 32.32 12.31
N ALA A 97 14.02 32.82 13.55
CA ALA A 97 15.20 32.80 14.40
C ALA A 97 15.72 31.35 14.47
N PRO A 98 17.05 31.11 14.49
CA PRO A 98 17.61 29.78 14.64
C PRO A 98 16.94 29.11 15.83
N ALA A 99 16.45 27.87 15.64
CA ALA A 99 15.81 27.11 16.71
C ALA A 99 16.77 27.06 17.91
N ALA A 100 16.30 27.48 19.07
CA ALA A 100 17.08 27.43 20.29
C ALA A 100 17.63 26.02 20.51
N PRO A 101 18.89 25.86 20.96
CA PRO A 101 19.46 24.55 21.26
C PRO A 101 18.55 23.81 22.22
N ARG A 102 18.20 22.55 21.85
CA ARG A 102 17.37 21.72 22.71
C ARG A 102 18.05 21.50 24.04
N PRO A 103 17.34 21.65 25.18
CA PRO A 103 17.94 21.41 26.51
C PRO A 103 18.52 19.99 26.54
N ALA A 104 19.71 19.84 27.08
CA ALA A 104 20.34 18.56 27.29
C ALA A 104 19.44 17.66 28.18
N PRO A 105 19.36 16.36 27.94
CA PRO A 105 18.61 15.46 28.81
C PRO A 105 19.18 15.55 30.23
N PRO A 106 18.32 15.44 31.27
CA PRO A 106 18.77 15.52 32.65
C PRO A 106 19.75 14.39 32.97
N PRO A 107 20.78 14.63 33.79
CA PRO A 107 21.68 13.57 34.23
C PRO A 107 20.92 12.54 35.12
N ALA A 108 21.42 11.31 35.14
CA ALA A 108 20.86 10.26 36.00
C ALA A 108 20.88 10.71 37.49
N ARG A 109 19.79 10.44 38.20
CA ARG A 109 19.63 10.78 39.61
C ARG A 109 20.29 9.71 40.52
N ALA A 110 20.49 10.06 41.77
CA ALA A 110 21.02 9.12 42.76
C ALA A 110 20.10 7.89 42.87
N GLY A 111 20.66 6.69 42.70
CA GLY A 111 19.93 5.41 42.65
C GLY A 111 19.49 4.93 41.28
N GLU A 112 19.62 5.76 40.23
CA GLU A 112 19.39 5.37 38.84
C GLU A 112 20.67 4.80 38.21
N THR A 113 20.53 3.72 37.44
CA THR A 113 21.68 3.14 36.73
C THR A 113 21.61 3.53 35.26
N ALA A 114 22.61 4.27 34.78
CA ALA A 114 22.73 4.61 33.38
C ALA A 114 23.31 3.42 32.60
N ILE A 115 22.50 2.88 31.66
CA ILE A 115 22.94 1.83 30.73
C ILE A 115 23.22 2.47 29.38
N PRO A 116 24.47 2.48 28.88
CA PRO A 116 24.79 3.06 27.59
C PRO A 116 24.07 2.34 26.45
N ILE A 117 23.43 3.11 25.56
CA ILE A 117 22.84 2.63 24.32
C ILE A 117 23.93 2.52 23.27
N ALA A 118 24.17 1.32 22.74
CA ALA A 118 25.24 1.05 21.78
C ALA A 118 24.71 0.34 20.50
N GLY A 119 25.55 0.28 19.46
CA GLY A 119 25.24 -0.44 18.22
C GLY A 119 23.99 0.08 17.50
N GLY A 120 23.17 -0.85 17.02
CA GLY A 120 21.94 -0.54 16.27
C GLY A 120 20.95 0.35 17.02
N ALA A 121 20.80 0.14 18.33
CA ALA A 121 19.91 0.94 19.16
C ALA A 121 20.36 2.41 19.25
N ALA A 122 21.65 2.69 19.33
CA ALA A 122 22.20 4.04 19.28
C ALA A 122 21.97 4.71 17.90
N THR A 123 22.00 3.94 16.81
CA THR A 123 21.68 4.42 15.47
C THR A 123 20.20 4.77 15.36
N ILE A 124 19.31 3.94 15.90
CA ILE A 124 17.87 4.22 15.94
C ILE A 124 17.60 5.50 16.73
N ALA A 125 18.20 5.66 17.91
CA ALA A 125 18.03 6.87 18.73
C ALA A 125 18.44 8.13 17.96
N ARG A 126 19.61 8.13 17.31
CA ARG A 126 20.07 9.25 16.47
C ARG A 126 19.14 9.54 15.30
N ASN A 127 18.65 8.50 14.62
CA ASN A 127 17.70 8.66 13.52
C ASN A 127 16.37 9.26 13.99
N MET A 128 15.88 8.80 15.15
CA MET A 128 14.67 9.37 15.76
C MET A 128 14.86 10.84 16.12
N GLU A 129 16.01 11.19 16.67
CA GLU A 129 16.36 12.59 16.96
C GLU A 129 16.42 13.44 15.68
N ALA A 130 17.13 12.96 14.67
CA ALA A 130 17.22 13.63 13.37
C ALA A 130 15.84 13.82 12.71
N SER A 131 14.92 12.86 12.90
CA SER A 131 13.55 12.93 12.35
C SER A 131 12.72 14.07 12.92
N LEU A 132 13.08 14.60 14.08
CA LEU A 132 12.39 15.73 14.69
C LEU A 132 12.60 17.05 13.92
N GLY A 133 13.67 17.13 13.13
CA GLY A 133 13.95 18.28 12.26
C GLY A 133 13.23 18.22 10.90
N VAL A 134 12.53 17.13 10.58
CA VAL A 134 11.82 16.98 9.30
C VAL A 134 10.40 17.54 9.43
N PRO A 135 10.02 18.58 8.65
CA PRO A 135 8.64 19.07 8.62
C PRO A 135 7.71 17.98 8.09
N THR A 136 6.67 17.64 8.83
CA THR A 136 5.72 16.60 8.45
C THR A 136 4.28 17.06 8.60
N ALA A 137 3.41 16.57 7.68
CA ALA A 137 1.97 16.63 7.84
C ALA A 137 1.43 15.19 7.83
N THR A 138 0.59 14.87 8.81
CA THR A 138 0.04 13.50 8.93
C THR A 138 -1.44 13.50 8.61
N THR A 139 -1.85 12.53 7.80
CA THR A 139 -3.25 12.27 7.48
C THR A 139 -3.59 10.85 7.85
N ASN A 140 -4.72 10.63 8.51
CA ASN A 140 -5.27 9.32 8.81
C ASN A 140 -6.52 9.08 7.96
N ARG A 141 -6.67 7.88 7.40
CA ARG A 141 -7.81 7.46 6.59
C ARG A 141 -8.21 6.04 6.93
N ILE A 142 -9.52 5.82 7.07
CA ILE A 142 -10.10 4.49 7.10
C ILE A 142 -10.38 4.11 5.65
N VAL A 143 -9.88 2.93 5.24
CA VAL A 143 -9.98 2.45 3.86
C VAL A 143 -10.73 1.12 3.87
N PRO A 144 -11.83 0.97 3.13
CA PRO A 144 -12.49 -0.31 2.95
C PRO A 144 -11.54 -1.30 2.26
N VAL A 145 -11.37 -2.49 2.86
CA VAL A 145 -10.40 -3.49 2.37
C VAL A 145 -11.04 -4.77 1.88
N LYS A 146 -12.36 -4.85 1.78
CA LYS A 146 -13.09 -6.04 1.33
C LYS A 146 -12.60 -6.53 -0.03
N ASN A 147 -12.56 -5.66 -1.04
CA ASN A 147 -12.09 -6.02 -2.38
C ASN A 147 -10.63 -6.49 -2.38
N MET A 148 -9.79 -5.89 -1.51
CA MET A 148 -8.39 -6.31 -1.37
C MET A 148 -8.32 -7.71 -0.75
N GLU A 149 -9.17 -8.02 0.23
CA GLU A 149 -9.24 -9.35 0.84
C GLU A 149 -9.69 -10.41 -0.16
N GLU A 150 -10.75 -10.14 -0.93
CA GLU A 150 -11.24 -11.03 -1.97
C GLU A 150 -10.17 -11.31 -3.03
N ASN A 151 -9.53 -10.27 -3.55
CA ASN A 151 -8.43 -10.42 -4.50
C ASN A 151 -7.27 -11.24 -3.91
N ARG A 152 -6.92 -11.00 -2.63
CA ARG A 152 -5.90 -11.78 -1.94
C ARG A 152 -6.28 -13.26 -1.84
N ARG A 153 -7.54 -13.56 -1.54
CA ARG A 153 -8.05 -14.93 -1.44
C ARG A 153 -7.96 -15.65 -2.78
N ILE A 154 -8.40 -15.01 -3.86
CA ILE A 154 -8.34 -15.54 -5.22
C ILE A 154 -6.89 -15.82 -5.63
N LEU A 155 -6.02 -14.80 -5.51
CA LEU A 155 -4.60 -14.95 -5.89
C LEU A 155 -3.88 -15.99 -5.04
N ASN A 156 -4.18 -16.09 -3.75
CA ASN A 156 -3.55 -17.08 -2.88
C ASN A 156 -3.99 -18.52 -3.22
N ARG A 157 -5.25 -18.73 -3.59
CA ARG A 157 -5.72 -20.03 -4.07
C ARG A 157 -4.95 -20.45 -5.34
N HIS A 158 -4.80 -19.50 -6.28
CA HIS A 158 -4.04 -19.76 -7.51
C HIS A 158 -2.56 -20.02 -7.22
N ARG A 159 -1.91 -19.22 -6.36
CA ARG A 159 -0.50 -19.39 -5.99
C ARG A 159 -0.25 -20.70 -5.26
N GLU A 160 -1.16 -21.13 -4.41
CA GLU A 160 -1.10 -22.40 -3.69
C GLU A 160 -1.13 -23.59 -4.67
N ALA A 161 -1.98 -23.53 -5.71
CA ALA A 161 -2.00 -24.53 -6.78
C ALA A 161 -0.69 -24.61 -7.58
N LEU A 162 0.09 -23.52 -7.61
CA LEU A 162 1.40 -23.44 -8.25
C LEU A 162 2.57 -23.70 -7.29
N GLY A 163 2.31 -24.02 -6.02
CA GLY A 163 3.35 -24.20 -5.00
C GLY A 163 4.11 -22.92 -4.62
N LEU A 164 3.52 -21.74 -4.86
CA LEU A 164 4.13 -20.45 -4.57
C LEU A 164 3.75 -19.93 -3.16
N SER A 165 4.58 -19.02 -2.61
CA SER A 165 4.33 -18.37 -1.32
C SER A 165 3.03 -17.53 -1.36
N LYS A 166 2.32 -17.46 -0.21
CA LYS A 166 1.08 -16.66 -0.10
C LYS A 166 1.37 -15.16 -0.06
N ILE A 167 0.52 -14.40 -0.71
CA ILE A 167 0.54 -12.93 -0.68
C ILE A 167 -0.15 -12.45 0.61
N SER A 168 0.49 -11.55 1.35
CA SER A 168 -0.09 -10.88 2.51
C SER A 168 -0.72 -9.54 2.12
N PHE A 169 -1.52 -8.96 3.01
CA PHE A 169 -2.03 -7.59 2.84
C PHE A 169 -0.90 -6.57 2.70
N THR A 170 0.21 -6.77 3.39
CA THR A 170 1.37 -5.88 3.30
C THR A 170 1.94 -5.83 1.88
N HIS A 171 1.94 -6.94 1.14
CA HIS A 171 2.36 -6.95 -0.27
C HIS A 171 1.43 -6.10 -1.15
N PHE A 172 0.11 -6.21 -0.95
CA PHE A 172 -0.85 -5.41 -1.71
C PHE A 172 -0.71 -3.91 -1.42
N VAL A 173 -0.61 -3.55 -0.14
CA VAL A 173 -0.43 -2.14 0.25
C VAL A 173 0.88 -1.61 -0.28
N ALA A 174 1.98 -2.37 -0.15
CA ALA A 174 3.28 -2.00 -0.68
C ALA A 174 3.24 -1.77 -2.20
N TRP A 175 2.60 -2.67 -2.93
CA TRP A 175 2.42 -2.52 -4.36
C TRP A 175 1.55 -1.32 -4.72
N ALA A 176 0.44 -1.11 -4.00
CA ALA A 176 -0.45 0.03 -4.22
C ALA A 176 0.29 1.37 -4.00
N ILE A 177 1.18 1.45 -3.01
CA ILE A 177 2.03 2.63 -2.78
C ILE A 177 2.92 2.88 -4.01
N VAL A 178 3.61 1.85 -4.51
CA VAL A 178 4.48 1.97 -5.69
C VAL A 178 3.69 2.46 -6.90
N ARG A 179 2.51 1.91 -7.15
CA ARG A 179 1.64 2.33 -8.27
C ARG A 179 1.06 3.74 -8.08
N ALA A 180 0.76 4.14 -6.83
CA ALA A 180 0.30 5.50 -6.54
C ALA A 180 1.37 6.55 -6.82
N LEU A 181 2.64 6.24 -6.59
CA LEU A 181 3.76 7.15 -6.84
C LEU A 181 3.95 7.47 -8.32
N GLU A 182 3.49 6.64 -9.24
CA GLU A 182 3.49 6.95 -10.67
C GLU A 182 2.58 8.13 -11.00
N LYS A 183 1.43 8.20 -10.30
CA LYS A 183 0.47 9.31 -10.45
C LYS A 183 0.83 10.51 -9.57
N HIS A 184 1.54 10.28 -8.48
CA HIS A 184 1.89 11.28 -7.47
C HIS A 184 3.39 11.28 -7.16
N PRO A 185 4.27 11.51 -8.15
CA PRO A 185 5.72 11.39 -7.98
C PRO A 185 6.29 12.33 -6.91
N GLY A 186 5.63 13.46 -6.67
CA GLY A 186 6.04 14.40 -5.61
C GLY A 186 6.00 13.82 -4.20
N MET A 187 5.26 12.73 -3.96
CA MET A 187 5.25 12.03 -2.67
C MET A 187 6.53 11.21 -2.42
N ASN A 188 7.34 10.99 -3.44
CA ASN A 188 8.66 10.36 -3.34
C ASN A 188 9.78 11.37 -3.07
N ASP A 189 9.50 12.67 -3.17
CA ASP A 189 10.49 13.74 -3.01
C ASP A 189 10.74 14.02 -1.52
N ALA A 190 11.98 14.23 -1.13
CA ALA A 190 12.35 14.51 0.24
C ALA A 190 12.45 16.02 0.53
N PHE A 191 12.25 16.37 1.80
CA PHE A 191 12.67 17.68 2.31
C PHE A 191 14.19 17.68 2.48
N GLY A 192 14.83 18.79 2.14
CA GLY A 192 16.26 19.02 2.34
C GLY A 192 16.60 20.50 2.28
N GLU A 193 17.88 20.80 2.30
CA GLU A 193 18.41 22.14 2.16
C GLU A 193 19.45 22.20 1.05
N VAL A 194 19.44 23.28 0.29
CA VAL A 194 20.44 23.59 -0.73
C VAL A 194 20.89 25.05 -0.47
N ASP A 195 22.17 25.24 -0.27
CA ASP A 195 22.77 26.55 0.06
C ASP A 195 22.07 27.26 1.24
N GLY A 196 21.76 26.49 2.29
CA GLY A 196 21.07 26.98 3.51
C GLY A 196 19.60 27.36 3.32
N ARG A 197 18.99 26.98 2.18
CA ARG A 197 17.57 27.24 1.90
C ARG A 197 16.77 25.94 1.82
N PRO A 198 15.56 25.92 2.36
CA PRO A 198 14.67 24.77 2.22
C PRO A 198 14.47 24.40 0.76
N ALA A 199 14.60 23.12 0.46
CA ALA A 199 14.47 22.60 -0.90
C ALA A 199 13.72 21.27 -0.94
N ARG A 200 13.02 21.06 -2.03
CA ARG A 200 12.45 19.74 -2.38
C ARG A 200 13.45 18.95 -3.19
N ILE A 201 13.94 17.85 -2.64
CA ILE A 201 14.91 16.96 -3.27
C ILE A 201 14.15 15.88 -4.05
N LYS A 202 14.14 16.00 -5.37
CA LYS A 202 13.49 15.03 -6.24
C LYS A 202 14.21 13.69 -6.22
N LYS A 203 13.45 12.61 -6.05
CA LYS A 203 13.95 11.23 -6.10
C LYS A 203 13.44 10.55 -7.38
N PRO A 204 14.32 10.31 -8.37
CA PRO A 204 13.88 9.71 -9.65
C PRO A 204 13.53 8.23 -9.53
N VAL A 205 14.04 7.57 -8.49
CA VAL A 205 13.86 6.12 -8.25
C VAL A 205 13.05 5.91 -6.97
N VAL A 206 12.08 5.01 -7.03
CA VAL A 206 11.31 4.58 -5.86
C VAL A 206 12.05 3.41 -5.20
N ASN A 207 12.62 3.66 -4.02
CA ASN A 207 13.20 2.64 -3.15
C ASN A 207 12.29 2.48 -1.94
N LEU A 208 11.48 1.43 -1.95
CA LEU A 208 10.45 1.21 -0.92
C LEU A 208 11.03 0.48 0.28
N GLY A 209 11.16 1.17 1.41
CA GLY A 209 11.53 0.59 2.71
C GLY A 209 10.39 -0.20 3.31
N ILE A 210 10.67 -1.41 3.78
CA ILE A 210 9.71 -2.28 4.45
C ILE A 210 10.17 -2.47 5.90
N ALA A 211 9.33 -2.04 6.84
CA ALA A 211 9.61 -2.27 8.26
C ALA A 211 9.37 -3.74 8.62
N ILE A 212 10.41 -4.42 9.04
CA ILE A 212 10.41 -5.85 9.40
C ILE A 212 10.81 -5.97 10.86
N ASP A 213 9.89 -6.49 11.66
CA ASP A 213 10.15 -6.80 13.06
C ASP A 213 10.74 -8.20 13.19
N ILE A 214 11.87 -8.29 13.90
CA ILE A 214 12.62 -9.52 14.08
C ILE A 214 12.78 -9.79 15.56
N THR A 215 12.33 -10.96 15.99
CA THR A 215 12.63 -11.49 17.32
C THR A 215 13.94 -12.26 17.26
N LYS A 216 14.92 -11.84 18.05
CA LYS A 216 16.21 -12.52 18.16
C LYS A 216 16.12 -13.76 19.05
N LYS A 217 17.17 -14.58 19.03
CA LYS A 217 17.23 -15.81 19.84
C LYS A 217 17.18 -15.57 21.35
N ASP A 218 17.61 -14.40 21.80
CA ASP A 218 17.58 -13.95 23.20
C ASP A 218 16.22 -13.36 23.62
N GLY A 219 15.20 -13.42 22.74
CA GLY A 219 13.88 -12.86 22.95
C GLY A 219 13.78 -11.34 22.71
N SER A 220 14.89 -10.67 22.49
CA SER A 220 14.87 -9.23 22.15
C SER A 220 14.30 -9.00 20.75
N ARG A 221 13.68 -7.84 20.54
CA ARG A 221 13.11 -7.44 19.24
C ARG A 221 13.94 -6.36 18.61
N THR A 222 14.06 -6.43 17.30
CA THR A 222 14.74 -5.42 16.50
C THR A 222 13.91 -5.11 15.27
N LEU A 223 13.76 -3.81 14.98
CA LEU A 223 13.10 -3.33 13.77
C LEU A 223 14.16 -3.00 12.72
N LEU A 224 14.07 -3.65 11.57
CA LEU A 224 14.88 -3.34 10.39
C LEU A 224 13.99 -2.72 9.32
N VAL A 225 14.52 -1.78 8.55
CA VAL A 225 13.79 -1.14 7.44
C VAL A 225 14.64 -1.18 6.16
N PRO A 226 14.92 -2.38 5.64
CA PRO A 226 15.56 -2.50 4.34
C PRO A 226 14.61 -2.09 3.22
N ASN A 227 15.14 -1.80 2.02
CA ASN A 227 14.34 -1.34 0.90
C ASN A 227 14.42 -2.25 -0.33
N ILE A 228 13.35 -2.25 -1.10
CA ILE A 228 13.29 -2.80 -2.46
C ILE A 228 13.75 -1.70 -3.40
N LYS A 229 14.91 -1.88 -4.01
CA LYS A 229 15.50 -0.95 -4.96
C LYS A 229 14.69 -0.90 -6.25
N GLY A 230 14.49 0.31 -6.79
CA GLY A 230 13.83 0.48 -8.07
C GLY A 230 12.41 -0.10 -8.14
N ALA A 231 11.69 -0.12 -7.02
CA ALA A 231 10.38 -0.76 -6.92
C ALA A 231 9.38 -0.31 -8.00
N GLY A 232 9.49 0.95 -8.47
CA GLY A 232 8.62 1.51 -9.50
C GLY A 232 8.77 0.88 -10.88
N THR A 233 9.89 0.21 -11.17
CA THR A 233 10.16 -0.41 -12.48
C THR A 233 9.87 -1.90 -12.53
N LEU A 234 9.51 -2.50 -11.38
CA LEU A 234 9.27 -3.94 -11.30
C LEU A 234 7.87 -4.29 -11.79
N SER A 235 7.72 -5.48 -12.37
CA SER A 235 6.42 -6.11 -12.52
C SER A 235 5.87 -6.54 -11.16
N PHE A 236 4.57 -6.81 -11.04
CA PHE A 236 4.00 -7.31 -9.78
C PHE A 236 4.66 -8.62 -9.31
N GLY A 237 4.94 -9.53 -10.25
CA GLY A 237 5.60 -10.80 -9.94
C GLY A 237 7.02 -10.60 -9.40
N ASP A 238 7.82 -9.76 -10.07
CA ASP A 238 9.18 -9.44 -9.64
C ASP A 238 9.19 -8.69 -8.30
N PHE A 239 8.23 -7.79 -8.11
CA PHE A 239 8.05 -7.08 -6.84
C PHE A 239 7.78 -8.04 -5.68
N LEU A 240 6.88 -9.02 -5.86
CA LEU A 240 6.60 -10.05 -4.85
C LEU A 240 7.86 -10.88 -4.54
N ALA A 241 8.60 -11.30 -5.56
CA ALA A 241 9.84 -12.06 -5.39
C ALA A 241 10.91 -11.25 -4.64
N ALA A 242 11.06 -9.97 -4.98
CA ALA A 242 11.97 -9.04 -4.29
C ALA A 242 11.56 -8.84 -2.83
N PHE A 243 10.28 -8.65 -2.56
CA PHE A 243 9.72 -8.49 -1.21
C PHE A 243 9.99 -9.74 -0.36
N ASP A 244 9.62 -10.93 -0.85
CA ASP A 244 9.82 -12.21 -0.15
C ASP A 244 11.31 -12.46 0.12
N THR A 245 12.18 -12.17 -0.85
CA THR A 245 13.64 -12.28 -0.71
C THR A 245 14.16 -11.34 0.38
N LEU A 246 13.69 -10.10 0.41
CA LEU A 246 14.08 -9.09 1.39
C LEU A 246 13.71 -9.54 2.81
N VAL A 247 12.46 -10.01 2.99
CA VAL A 247 11.98 -10.52 4.28
C VAL A 247 12.74 -11.77 4.71
N ALA A 248 13.01 -12.70 3.79
CA ALA A 248 13.78 -13.90 4.09
C ALA A 248 15.22 -13.59 4.52
N LYS A 249 15.90 -12.66 3.83
CA LYS A 249 17.26 -12.19 4.20
C LYS A 249 17.25 -11.51 5.58
N ALA A 250 16.21 -10.67 5.86
CA ALA A 250 16.08 -10.02 7.15
C ALA A 250 15.96 -11.02 8.30
N ARG A 251 15.07 -12.00 8.16
CA ARG A 251 14.85 -13.05 9.16
C ARG A 251 16.08 -13.94 9.39
N LYS A 252 16.87 -14.17 8.33
CA LYS A 252 18.13 -14.94 8.42
C LYS A 252 19.31 -14.11 8.94
N GLY A 253 19.16 -12.79 9.09
CA GLY A 253 20.25 -11.89 9.48
C GLY A 253 21.35 -11.74 8.39
N THR A 254 21.02 -12.00 7.13
CA THR A 254 21.92 -11.94 5.98
C THR A 254 21.69 -10.71 5.09
N ILE A 255 21.03 -9.68 5.61
CA ILE A 255 20.81 -8.42 4.90
C ILE A 255 22.14 -7.66 4.78
N GLU A 256 22.44 -7.24 3.58
CA GLU A 256 23.59 -6.42 3.28
C GLU A 256 23.35 -4.94 3.64
N PRO A 257 24.37 -4.17 4.03
CA PRO A 257 24.24 -2.76 4.39
C PRO A 257 23.61 -1.90 3.29
N ASP A 258 23.87 -2.22 2.02
CA ASP A 258 23.27 -1.48 0.89
C ASP A 258 21.75 -1.53 0.87
N ALA A 259 21.13 -2.60 1.36
CA ALA A 259 19.67 -2.70 1.44
C ALA A 259 19.03 -1.63 2.34
N PHE A 260 19.81 -0.95 3.19
CA PHE A 260 19.33 0.14 4.05
C PHE A 260 19.58 1.52 3.45
N ALA A 261 20.41 1.63 2.44
CA ALA A 261 20.79 2.89 1.83
C ALA A 261 19.73 3.38 0.82
N GLY A 262 19.53 4.71 0.75
CA GLY A 262 18.77 5.35 -0.30
C GLY A 262 17.27 5.09 -0.30
N THR A 263 16.68 4.69 0.82
CA THR A 263 15.23 4.58 0.99
C THR A 263 14.56 5.91 0.67
N SER A 264 13.55 5.91 -0.19
CA SER A 264 12.83 7.13 -0.59
C SER A 264 11.44 7.25 0.04
N ILE A 265 10.83 6.12 0.33
CA ILE A 265 9.51 6.01 1.00
C ILE A 265 9.49 4.75 1.84
N SER A 266 8.79 4.73 2.97
CA SER A 266 8.73 3.58 3.86
C SER A 266 7.30 3.11 4.13
N LEU A 267 7.14 1.80 4.30
CA LEU A 267 5.92 1.16 4.78
C LEU A 267 6.19 0.45 6.10
N THR A 268 5.36 0.73 7.10
CA THR A 268 5.32 -0.01 8.37
C THR A 268 3.92 -0.58 8.61
N ASN A 269 3.83 -1.77 9.18
CA ASN A 269 2.55 -2.43 9.44
C ASN A 269 2.41 -2.83 10.92
N PRO A 270 2.15 -1.87 11.83
CA PRO A 270 1.87 -2.17 13.22
C PRO A 270 0.48 -2.80 13.44
N GLY A 271 -0.37 -2.85 12.42
CA GLY A 271 -1.68 -3.50 12.50
C GLY A 271 -1.60 -5.00 12.79
N THR A 272 -0.51 -5.66 12.43
CA THR A 272 -0.29 -7.10 12.73
C THR A 272 -0.19 -7.41 14.22
N ILE A 273 0.08 -6.41 15.06
CA ILE A 273 0.12 -6.52 16.53
C ILE A 273 -1.06 -5.83 17.20
N GLY A 274 -2.14 -5.54 16.44
CA GLY A 274 -3.37 -4.95 16.95
C GLY A 274 -3.39 -3.43 17.04
N THR A 275 -2.35 -2.72 16.59
CA THR A 275 -2.34 -1.25 16.58
C THR A 275 -3.33 -0.74 15.55
N THR A 276 -4.32 0.04 15.98
CA THR A 276 -5.36 0.59 15.08
C THR A 276 -4.91 1.86 14.36
N SER A 277 -4.08 2.67 15.00
CA SER A 277 -3.54 3.92 14.45
C SER A 277 -2.13 4.17 14.94
N SER A 278 -1.27 4.73 14.09
CA SER A 278 0.12 5.05 14.41
C SER A 278 0.54 6.32 13.68
N LEU A 279 1.40 7.11 14.30
CA LEU A 279 2.05 8.28 13.72
C LEU A 279 3.55 7.99 13.58
N PRO A 280 3.97 7.29 12.51
CA PRO A 280 5.36 6.94 12.33
C PRO A 280 6.23 8.17 12.09
N ARG A 281 7.50 8.09 12.49
CA ARG A 281 8.48 9.16 12.27
C ARG A 281 9.05 9.08 10.86
N LEU A 282 8.98 10.19 10.12
CA LEU A 282 9.60 10.32 8.81
C LEU A 282 11.11 10.51 8.97
N MET A 283 11.87 9.63 8.36
CA MET A 283 13.34 9.75 8.37
C MET A 283 13.82 10.83 7.41
N PRO A 284 14.90 11.55 7.75
CA PRO A 284 15.52 12.48 6.82
C PRO A 284 15.82 11.82 5.46
N GLY A 285 15.57 12.55 4.38
CA GLY A 285 15.80 12.05 3.03
C GLY A 285 14.71 11.15 2.46
N GLN A 286 13.60 10.94 3.17
CA GLN A 286 12.42 10.26 2.67
C GLN A 286 11.28 11.24 2.38
N GLY A 287 10.45 10.92 1.38
CA GLY A 287 9.28 11.72 0.98
C GLY A 287 8.05 11.44 1.84
N ALA A 288 7.85 10.19 2.21
CA ALA A 288 6.72 9.78 3.04
C ALA A 288 7.02 8.49 3.82
N ILE A 289 6.24 8.27 4.87
CA ILE A 289 6.14 6.98 5.56
C ILE A 289 4.66 6.64 5.75
N ILE A 290 4.28 5.43 5.38
CA ILE A 290 2.91 4.94 5.49
C ILE A 290 2.85 3.91 6.62
N ALA A 291 1.89 4.06 7.54
CA ALA A 291 1.59 3.05 8.55
C ALA A 291 0.21 2.45 8.28
N THR A 292 0.11 1.12 8.28
CA THR A 292 -1.18 0.42 8.21
C THR A 292 -1.62 0.00 9.60
N GLY A 293 -2.87 0.33 9.95
CA GLY A 293 -3.52 -0.13 11.17
C GLY A 293 -4.04 -1.56 11.07
N ALA A 294 -4.54 -2.07 12.19
CA ALA A 294 -5.24 -3.35 12.24
C ALA A 294 -6.49 -3.31 11.35
N MET A 295 -6.74 -4.43 10.69
CA MET A 295 -7.96 -4.63 9.92
C MET A 295 -9.00 -5.30 10.80
N GLY A 296 -10.24 -4.84 10.69
CA GLY A 296 -11.38 -5.39 11.40
C GLY A 296 -12.66 -4.77 10.89
N TYR A 297 -13.77 -5.34 11.29
CA TYR A 297 -15.07 -4.75 11.00
C TYR A 297 -15.23 -3.42 11.73
N PRO A 298 -15.98 -2.45 11.15
CA PRO A 298 -16.42 -1.26 11.87
C PRO A 298 -17.10 -1.60 13.19
N ALA A 299 -17.02 -0.71 14.16
CA ALA A 299 -17.48 -0.98 15.54
C ALA A 299 -18.94 -1.45 15.61
N GLU A 300 -19.79 -0.92 14.73
CA GLU A 300 -21.22 -1.27 14.61
C GLU A 300 -21.46 -2.73 14.19
N PHE A 301 -20.48 -3.38 13.57
CA PHE A 301 -20.59 -4.77 13.10
C PHE A 301 -19.82 -5.77 13.96
N GLN A 302 -19.00 -5.32 14.90
CA GLN A 302 -18.15 -6.20 15.72
C GLN A 302 -18.92 -7.16 16.63
N ALA A 303 -20.15 -6.78 17.02
CA ALA A 303 -21.03 -7.60 17.85
C ALA A 303 -21.96 -8.52 17.03
N MET A 304 -21.94 -8.43 15.70
CA MET A 304 -22.77 -9.25 14.84
C MET A 304 -22.16 -10.64 14.62
N PRO A 305 -22.99 -11.68 14.51
CA PRO A 305 -22.53 -12.99 14.04
C PRO A 305 -21.91 -12.89 12.64
N GLU A 306 -20.84 -13.66 12.38
CA GLU A 306 -20.13 -13.67 11.10
C GLU A 306 -21.05 -13.94 9.89
N GLU A 307 -22.06 -14.82 10.07
CA GLU A 307 -23.07 -15.12 9.05
C GLU A 307 -23.91 -13.90 8.70
N ALA A 308 -24.28 -13.08 9.67
CA ALA A 308 -25.04 -11.86 9.44
C ALA A 308 -24.21 -10.80 8.70
N VAL A 309 -22.94 -10.63 9.08
CA VAL A 309 -21.98 -9.73 8.41
C VAL A 309 -21.78 -10.16 6.96
N SER A 310 -21.60 -11.45 6.72
CA SER A 310 -21.46 -12.04 5.38
C SER A 310 -22.72 -11.81 4.52
N THR A 311 -23.92 -11.97 5.10
CA THR A 311 -25.20 -11.75 4.42
C THR A 311 -25.39 -10.29 4.02
N LEU A 312 -24.90 -9.35 4.84
CA LEU A 312 -24.92 -7.91 4.53
C LEU A 312 -23.90 -7.52 3.45
N GLY A 313 -23.01 -8.43 3.08
CA GLY A 313 -21.99 -8.18 2.08
C GLY A 313 -20.92 -7.19 2.54
N ILE A 314 -20.66 -7.13 3.84
CA ILE A 314 -19.67 -6.24 4.49
C ILE A 314 -18.29 -6.92 4.53
#